data_773b2a4a07cac202db549a3ba83bc961
#
_entry.id   773b2a4a07cac202db549a3ba83bc961
#
_cell.length_a   1.000
_cell.length_b   1.000
_cell.length_c   1.000
_cell.angle_alpha   90.00
_cell.angle_beta   90.00
_cell.angle_gamma   90.00
#
_symmetry.space_group_name_H-M   'P 1'
#
loop_
_entity.id
_entity.type
_entity.pdbx_description
1 polymer ?
#
loop_
_entity_poly.entity_id
_entity_poly.type
_entity_poly.pdbx_seq_one_letter_code
_entity_poly.pdbx_strand_id
1 'polypeptide(L)'
;MSHAKAALVLDLARRMAASAEGLTVEEIAREYGFSRRSAERLRDAVCELFPAAEEYADPPHKRWRISGGLSGFEQAPTTVELVELARAAEVLRKAGEPARAATLESLERKVRAATRSTALTRLAPDLEALVRAETIAIQAGPRPSADEAVLAEIRGAVLRERALGFVYSRPDAPARKRSVAPCGLMFGRANYLVGADLATGRVQTYRLDRMSAVEALDQVARPPADFDLSAFANQSFGIYQDQVEDVALRVSPEWAAEARGWRWHPTQILDDQPDGSVIVRFRASGMRELAWHLFTWGEQVTILQPERLRDVMAQELAAAGRALETPA
;
A
#
# COMPACT_ATOMS: atom_id res chain seq x y z
N MET A 1 -24.40 25.12 26.52
CA MET A 1 -23.42 23.99 26.47
C MET A 1 -22.03 24.58 26.27
N SER A 2 -20.99 24.06 26.93
CA SER A 2 -19.63 24.51 26.64
C SER A 2 -19.24 24.05 25.22
N HIS A 3 -18.39 24.84 24.52
CA HIS A 3 -17.92 24.51 23.16
C HIS A 3 -17.39 23.07 23.04
N ALA A 4 -16.69 22.59 24.06
CA ALA A 4 -16.17 21.24 24.12
C ALA A 4 -17.27 20.15 24.12
N LYS A 5 -18.37 20.40 24.82
CA LYS A 5 -19.53 19.45 24.79
C LYS A 5 -20.24 19.43 23.46
N ALA A 6 -20.40 20.59 22.81
CA ALA A 6 -21.02 20.68 21.49
C ALA A 6 -20.16 19.93 20.45
N ALA A 7 -18.83 20.09 20.50
CA ALA A 7 -17.91 19.38 19.62
C ALA A 7 -18.01 17.84 19.77
N LEU A 8 -18.10 17.34 21.01
CA LEU A 8 -18.26 15.91 21.27
C LEU A 8 -19.58 15.34 20.73
N VAL A 9 -20.68 16.10 20.88
CA VAL A 9 -22.00 15.68 20.35
C VAL A 9 -21.97 15.61 18.83
N LEU A 10 -21.39 16.60 18.16
CA LEU A 10 -21.25 16.61 16.70
C LEU A 10 -20.32 15.50 16.20
N ASP A 11 -19.22 15.23 16.89
CA ASP A 11 -18.30 14.15 16.52
C ASP A 11 -18.98 12.79 16.65
N LEU A 12 -19.67 12.52 17.76
CA LEU A 12 -20.41 11.27 17.90
C LEU A 12 -21.53 11.13 16.87
N ALA A 13 -22.27 12.20 16.57
CA ALA A 13 -23.30 12.18 15.55
C ALA A 13 -22.75 11.79 14.16
N ARG A 14 -21.58 12.35 13.78
CA ARG A 14 -20.86 11.97 12.54
C ARG A 14 -20.50 10.49 12.52
N ARG A 15 -19.97 9.96 13.61
CA ARG A 15 -19.59 8.54 13.71
C ARG A 15 -20.78 7.62 13.64
N MET A 16 -21.89 7.95 14.32
CA MET A 16 -23.15 7.21 14.25
C MET A 16 -23.73 7.22 12.84
N ALA A 17 -23.58 8.32 12.10
CA ALA A 17 -24.02 8.43 10.71
C ALA A 17 -23.07 7.70 9.72
N ALA A 18 -21.79 7.63 10.02
CA ALA A 18 -20.80 6.93 9.21
C ALA A 18 -20.79 5.40 9.43
N SER A 19 -21.31 4.93 10.56
CA SER A 19 -21.34 3.50 10.89
C SER A 19 -22.59 2.85 10.28
N ALA A 20 -22.36 1.88 9.38
CA ALA A 20 -23.45 1.07 8.81
C ALA A 20 -24.16 0.20 9.88
N GLU A 21 -23.39 -0.29 10.85
CA GLU A 21 -23.87 -1.13 11.96
C GLU A 21 -24.31 -0.33 13.17
N GLY A 22 -24.03 0.98 13.23
CA GLY A 22 -24.21 1.81 14.41
C GLY A 22 -23.19 1.54 15.50
N LEU A 23 -23.28 2.24 16.62
CA LEU A 23 -22.34 2.16 17.74
C LEU A 23 -23.05 1.69 19.00
N THR A 24 -22.39 0.82 19.78
CA THR A 24 -22.82 0.45 21.14
C THR A 24 -22.32 1.47 22.17
N VAL A 25 -22.90 1.48 23.35
CA VAL A 25 -22.42 2.34 24.46
C VAL A 25 -21.00 2.00 24.88
N GLU A 26 -20.63 0.73 24.82
CA GLU A 26 -19.29 0.24 25.14
C GLU A 26 -18.25 0.74 24.13
N GLU A 27 -18.58 0.75 22.84
CA GLU A 27 -17.74 1.31 21.77
C GLU A 27 -17.54 2.81 21.97
N ILE A 28 -18.61 3.55 22.24
CA ILE A 28 -18.58 4.99 22.53
C ILE A 28 -17.69 5.26 23.76
N ALA A 29 -17.89 4.49 24.85
CA ALA A 29 -17.12 4.66 26.08
C ALA A 29 -15.61 4.46 25.84
N ARG A 30 -15.25 3.42 25.08
CA ARG A 30 -13.85 3.08 24.73
C ARG A 30 -13.21 4.18 23.88
N GLU A 31 -13.93 4.64 22.88
CA GLU A 31 -13.37 5.57 21.90
C GLU A 31 -13.11 6.98 22.48
N TYR A 32 -13.99 7.44 23.35
CA TYR A 32 -13.84 8.75 23.99
C TYR A 32 -13.11 8.67 25.36
N GLY A 33 -12.71 7.50 25.83
CA GLY A 33 -12.12 7.32 27.15
C GLY A 33 -13.09 7.65 28.30
N PHE A 34 -14.39 7.44 28.09
CA PHE A 34 -15.44 7.80 29.03
C PHE A 34 -15.90 6.61 29.86
N SER A 35 -16.48 6.92 31.04
CA SER A 35 -17.28 5.94 31.76
C SER A 35 -18.54 5.59 30.96
N ARG A 36 -19.10 4.40 31.15
CA ARG A 36 -20.37 3.98 30.53
C ARG A 36 -21.46 5.03 30.69
N ARG A 37 -21.63 5.57 31.91
CA ARG A 37 -22.63 6.61 32.21
C ARG A 37 -22.40 7.90 31.42
N SER A 38 -21.14 8.28 31.19
CA SER A 38 -20.81 9.46 30.38
C SER A 38 -21.09 9.22 28.91
N ALA A 39 -20.80 8.00 28.40
CA ALA A 39 -21.11 7.59 27.05
C ALA A 39 -22.61 7.55 26.80
N GLU A 40 -23.40 7.02 27.73
CA GLU A 40 -24.89 7.03 27.69
C GLU A 40 -25.42 8.46 27.59
N ARG A 41 -24.93 9.39 28.43
CA ARG A 41 -25.34 10.80 28.38
C ARG A 41 -24.96 11.48 27.08
N LEU A 42 -23.79 11.14 26.49
CA LEU A 42 -23.39 11.70 25.21
C LEU A 42 -24.29 11.16 24.07
N ARG A 43 -24.57 9.85 24.06
CA ARG A 43 -25.50 9.23 23.14
C ARG A 43 -26.92 9.85 23.25
N ASP A 44 -27.44 10.00 24.46
CA ASP A 44 -28.77 10.58 24.71
C ASP A 44 -28.84 12.01 24.16
N ALA A 45 -27.80 12.81 24.37
CA ALA A 45 -27.70 14.15 23.78
C ALA A 45 -27.70 14.16 22.25
N VAL A 46 -27.07 13.16 21.61
CA VAL A 46 -27.14 12.99 20.15
C VAL A 46 -28.53 12.61 19.72
N CYS A 47 -29.19 11.64 20.39
CA CYS A 47 -30.56 11.22 20.05
C CYS A 47 -31.59 12.36 20.24
N GLU A 48 -31.39 13.22 21.23
CA GLU A 48 -32.25 14.39 21.46
C GLU A 48 -32.09 15.45 20.35
N LEU A 49 -30.84 15.69 19.89
CA LEU A 49 -30.55 16.74 18.90
C LEU A 49 -30.74 16.28 17.45
N PHE A 50 -30.63 14.99 17.19
CA PHE A 50 -30.73 14.40 15.86
C PHE A 50 -31.93 13.41 15.80
N PRO A 51 -33.13 13.84 15.38
CA PRO A 51 -34.33 12.99 15.33
C PRO A 51 -34.19 11.77 14.41
N ALA A 52 -33.21 11.77 13.51
CA ALA A 52 -32.88 10.61 12.65
C ALA A 52 -32.02 9.56 13.34
N ALA A 53 -31.63 9.78 14.61
CA ALA A 53 -30.92 8.77 15.39
C ALA A 53 -31.88 7.65 15.81
N GLU A 54 -31.55 6.44 15.42
CA GLU A 54 -32.35 5.23 15.66
C GLU A 54 -31.61 4.26 16.56
N GLU A 55 -32.35 3.66 17.52
CA GLU A 55 -31.90 2.49 18.26
C GLU A 55 -32.39 1.24 17.58
N TYR A 56 -31.53 0.24 17.44
CA TYR A 56 -31.91 -1.10 17.02
C TYR A 56 -31.28 -2.18 17.85
N ALA A 57 -31.97 -3.29 17.96
CA ALA A 57 -31.51 -4.43 18.74
C ALA A 57 -30.48 -5.25 17.94
N ASP A 58 -29.31 -5.48 18.53
CA ASP A 58 -28.26 -6.39 18.08
C ASP A 58 -27.84 -7.27 19.28
N PRO A 59 -28.64 -8.30 19.63
CA PRO A 59 -28.39 -9.06 20.84
C PRO A 59 -26.96 -9.65 20.90
N PRO A 60 -26.27 -9.53 22.05
CA PRO A 60 -26.78 -9.08 23.35
C PRO A 60 -26.75 -7.56 23.60
N HIS A 61 -26.43 -6.75 22.58
CA HIS A 61 -26.25 -5.31 22.69
C HIS A 61 -27.37 -4.53 22.00
N LYS A 62 -27.43 -3.24 22.26
CA LYS A 62 -28.19 -2.25 21.52
C LYS A 62 -27.21 -1.36 20.77
N ARG A 63 -27.55 -0.99 19.54
CA ARG A 63 -26.77 -0.09 18.71
C ARG A 63 -27.56 1.15 18.34
N TRP A 64 -26.86 2.23 18.16
CA TRP A 64 -27.44 3.51 17.74
C TRP A 64 -26.77 3.98 16.46
N ARG A 65 -27.54 4.38 15.48
CA ARG A 65 -27.07 4.98 14.24
C ARG A 65 -27.94 6.17 13.84
N ILE A 66 -27.43 7.02 12.98
CA ILE A 66 -28.22 8.06 12.33
C ILE A 66 -28.47 7.61 10.89
N SER A 67 -29.75 7.38 10.54
CA SER A 67 -30.14 6.96 9.20
C SER A 67 -29.98 8.11 8.20
N GLY A 68 -29.34 7.84 7.05
CA GLY A 68 -29.14 8.83 5.99
C GLY A 68 -27.79 8.79 5.28
N GLY A 69 -26.84 8.03 5.79
CA GLY A 69 -25.53 7.80 5.15
C GLY A 69 -24.83 9.10 4.73
N LEU A 70 -24.16 9.09 3.56
CA LEU A 70 -23.44 10.24 2.99
C LEU A 70 -24.37 11.38 2.49
N SER A 71 -25.66 11.37 2.81
CA SER A 71 -26.65 12.35 2.34
C SER A 71 -26.64 13.67 3.12
N GLY A 72 -25.98 13.74 4.26
CA GLY A 72 -25.84 14.97 5.06
C GLY A 72 -24.74 15.89 4.52
N PHE A 73 -24.92 17.21 4.65
CA PHE A 73 -23.92 18.21 4.27
C PHE A 73 -22.54 17.95 4.95
N GLU A 74 -22.56 17.43 6.17
CA GLU A 74 -21.37 17.12 6.96
C GLU A 74 -20.61 15.86 6.49
N GLN A 75 -21.25 15.04 5.67
CA GLN A 75 -20.67 13.79 5.13
C GLN A 75 -20.44 13.85 3.61
N ALA A 76 -20.74 14.97 2.98
CA ALA A 76 -20.44 15.16 1.57
C ALA A 76 -18.91 15.15 1.36
N PRO A 77 -18.40 14.43 0.34
CA PRO A 77 -16.99 14.43 0.02
C PRO A 77 -16.54 15.85 -0.35
N THR A 78 -15.33 16.20 0.06
CA THR A 78 -14.68 17.44 -0.34
C THR A 78 -14.15 17.35 -1.77
N THR A 79 -13.86 18.48 -2.40
CA THR A 79 -13.20 18.53 -3.71
C THR A 79 -11.87 17.76 -3.68
N VAL A 80 -11.08 17.96 -2.61
CA VAL A 80 -9.77 17.30 -2.45
C VAL A 80 -9.91 15.78 -2.40
N GLU A 81 -10.87 15.24 -1.63
CA GLU A 81 -11.10 13.79 -1.55
C GLU A 81 -11.51 13.19 -2.90
N LEU A 82 -12.34 13.88 -3.67
CA LEU A 82 -12.73 13.43 -5.01
C LEU A 82 -11.57 13.50 -6.00
N VAL A 83 -10.73 14.55 -5.92
CA VAL A 83 -9.51 14.68 -6.74
C VAL A 83 -8.52 13.56 -6.43
N GLU A 84 -8.25 13.30 -5.14
CA GLU A 84 -7.32 12.24 -4.76
C GLU A 84 -7.81 10.85 -5.17
N LEU A 85 -9.13 10.59 -5.11
CA LEU A 85 -9.70 9.33 -5.59
C LEU A 85 -9.55 9.17 -7.10
N ALA A 86 -9.87 10.21 -7.88
CA ALA A 86 -9.69 10.21 -9.33
C ALA A 86 -8.21 10.07 -9.72
N ARG A 87 -7.31 10.77 -9.00
CA ARG A 87 -5.86 10.68 -9.18
C ARG A 87 -5.32 9.27 -8.90
N ALA A 88 -5.76 8.63 -7.82
CA ALA A 88 -5.37 7.26 -7.51
C ALA A 88 -5.77 6.28 -8.62
N ALA A 89 -6.96 6.43 -9.19
CA ALA A 89 -7.41 5.64 -10.33
C ALA A 89 -6.52 5.88 -11.57
N GLU A 90 -6.17 7.13 -11.85
CA GLU A 90 -5.31 7.49 -12.98
C GLU A 90 -3.87 6.97 -12.81
N VAL A 91 -3.30 7.02 -11.58
CA VAL A 91 -1.99 6.39 -11.27
C VAL A 91 -2.00 4.92 -11.64
N LEU A 92 -3.02 4.19 -11.18
CA LEU A 92 -3.14 2.75 -11.48
C LEU A 92 -3.31 2.49 -12.99
N ARG A 93 -4.08 3.31 -13.68
CA ARG A 93 -4.26 3.18 -15.14
C ARG A 93 -2.93 3.38 -15.89
N LYS A 94 -2.18 4.44 -15.55
CA LYS A 94 -0.87 4.72 -16.14
C LYS A 94 0.18 3.67 -15.74
N ALA A 95 0.06 3.08 -14.57
CA ALA A 95 0.90 1.96 -14.14
C ALA A 95 0.57 0.64 -14.87
N GLY A 96 -0.44 0.60 -15.76
CA GLY A 96 -0.82 -0.61 -16.50
C GLY A 96 -1.71 -1.56 -15.70
N GLU A 97 -2.44 -1.05 -14.70
CA GLU A 97 -3.36 -1.81 -13.85
C GLU A 97 -4.83 -1.38 -14.05
N PRO A 98 -5.41 -1.59 -15.24
CA PRO A 98 -6.74 -1.06 -15.59
C PRO A 98 -7.87 -1.61 -14.72
N ALA A 99 -7.80 -2.86 -14.28
CA ALA A 99 -8.83 -3.48 -13.44
C ALA A 99 -8.89 -2.84 -12.04
N ARG A 100 -7.74 -2.53 -11.45
CA ARG A 100 -7.67 -1.82 -10.16
C ARG A 100 -8.14 -0.37 -10.31
N ALA A 101 -7.77 0.30 -11.41
CA ALA A 101 -8.27 1.63 -11.74
C ALA A 101 -9.81 1.63 -11.84
N ALA A 102 -10.40 0.67 -12.58
CA ALA A 102 -11.85 0.53 -12.73
C ALA A 102 -12.57 0.31 -11.37
N THR A 103 -11.93 -0.38 -10.43
CA THR A 103 -12.47 -0.57 -9.06
C THR A 103 -12.57 0.78 -8.33
N LEU A 104 -11.54 1.62 -8.38
CA LEU A 104 -11.57 2.96 -7.77
C LEU A 104 -12.56 3.89 -8.48
N GLU A 105 -12.65 3.85 -9.80
CA GLU A 105 -13.63 4.59 -10.57
C GLU A 105 -15.08 4.17 -10.24
N SER A 106 -15.28 2.87 -9.99
CA SER A 106 -16.58 2.37 -9.51
C SER A 106 -16.92 2.93 -8.13
N LEU A 107 -15.93 3.00 -7.21
CA LEU A 107 -16.12 3.63 -5.90
C LEU A 107 -16.43 5.13 -6.05
N GLU A 108 -15.66 5.85 -6.88
CA GLU A 108 -15.89 7.27 -7.16
C GLU A 108 -17.32 7.52 -7.67
N ARG A 109 -17.80 6.73 -8.64
CA ARG A 109 -19.19 6.82 -9.13
C ARG A 109 -20.23 6.61 -8.03
N LYS A 110 -19.99 5.64 -7.12
CA LYS A 110 -20.91 5.38 -5.99
C LYS A 110 -20.92 6.55 -5.01
N VAL A 111 -19.75 7.11 -4.70
CA VAL A 111 -19.62 8.29 -3.82
C VAL A 111 -20.33 9.49 -4.44
N ARG A 112 -20.13 9.76 -5.73
CA ARG A 112 -20.82 10.83 -6.45
C ARG A 112 -22.34 10.62 -6.48
N ALA A 113 -22.81 9.40 -6.74
CA ALA A 113 -24.23 9.07 -6.76
C ALA A 113 -24.89 9.22 -5.38
N ALA A 114 -24.15 8.95 -4.29
CA ALA A 114 -24.64 9.15 -2.92
C ALA A 114 -24.59 10.63 -2.47
N THR A 115 -23.91 11.50 -3.21
CA THR A 115 -23.77 12.92 -2.88
C THR A 115 -24.90 13.73 -3.52
N ARG A 116 -25.46 14.70 -2.78
CA ARG A 116 -26.51 15.59 -3.30
C ARG A 116 -26.04 16.36 -4.54
N SER A 117 -26.89 16.45 -5.56
CA SER A 117 -26.56 17.12 -6.83
C SER A 117 -26.12 18.59 -6.64
N THR A 118 -26.74 19.31 -5.71
CA THR A 118 -26.36 20.69 -5.38
C THR A 118 -24.94 20.81 -4.80
N ALA A 119 -24.48 19.83 -4.01
CA ALA A 119 -23.11 19.79 -3.51
C ALA A 119 -22.13 19.51 -4.65
N LEU A 120 -22.43 18.52 -5.51
CA LEU A 120 -21.61 18.20 -6.68
C LEU A 120 -21.48 19.37 -7.65
N THR A 121 -22.58 20.10 -7.92
CA THR A 121 -22.56 21.28 -8.81
C THR A 121 -21.65 22.39 -8.28
N ARG A 122 -21.57 22.56 -6.96
CA ARG A 122 -20.65 23.54 -6.34
C ARG A 122 -19.19 23.11 -6.42
N LEU A 123 -18.92 21.81 -6.35
CA LEU A 123 -17.55 21.27 -6.38
C LEU A 123 -17.00 21.09 -7.81
N ALA A 124 -17.87 20.97 -8.81
CA ALA A 124 -17.49 20.64 -10.19
C ALA A 124 -16.43 21.57 -10.81
N PRO A 125 -16.54 22.92 -10.71
CA PRO A 125 -15.53 23.80 -11.30
C PRO A 125 -14.15 23.61 -10.71
N ASP A 126 -14.05 23.50 -9.39
CA ASP A 126 -12.78 23.32 -8.67
C ASP A 126 -12.19 21.95 -8.96
N LEU A 127 -13.03 20.91 -8.99
CA LEU A 127 -12.63 19.56 -9.34
C LEU A 127 -12.03 19.49 -10.75
N GLU A 128 -12.70 20.06 -11.75
CA GLU A 128 -12.21 20.09 -13.13
C GLU A 128 -10.92 20.90 -13.26
N ALA A 129 -10.79 22.00 -12.53
CA ALA A 129 -9.58 22.83 -12.54
C ALA A 129 -8.39 22.06 -11.97
N LEU A 130 -8.55 21.39 -10.81
CA LEU A 130 -7.50 20.61 -10.17
C LEU A 130 -7.11 19.37 -11.00
N VAL A 131 -8.06 18.62 -11.53
CA VAL A 131 -7.78 17.46 -12.39
C VAL A 131 -7.02 17.87 -13.66
N ARG A 132 -7.30 19.06 -14.23
CA ARG A 132 -6.56 19.58 -15.38
C ARG A 132 -5.17 20.13 -15.04
N ALA A 133 -5.02 20.69 -13.84
CA ALA A 133 -3.76 21.29 -13.39
C ALA A 133 -2.71 20.26 -12.98
N GLU A 134 -3.13 19.06 -12.62
CA GLU A 134 -2.27 18.02 -12.11
C GLU A 134 -2.12 16.87 -13.10
N THR A 135 -0.90 16.46 -13.39
CA THR A 135 -0.60 15.26 -14.18
C THR A 135 0.49 14.44 -13.54
N ILE A 136 0.49 13.14 -13.83
CA ILE A 136 1.50 12.21 -13.34
C ILE A 136 2.46 11.92 -14.48
N ALA A 137 3.74 12.19 -14.25
CA ALA A 137 4.79 11.81 -15.18
C ALA A 137 4.89 10.28 -15.25
N ILE A 138 4.88 9.74 -16.46
CA ILE A 138 5.06 8.29 -16.66
C ILE A 138 6.54 7.97 -16.51
N GLN A 139 6.88 7.15 -15.55
CA GLN A 139 8.23 6.61 -15.41
C GLN A 139 8.39 5.38 -16.31
N ALA A 140 9.54 5.28 -16.98
CA ALA A 140 9.90 4.08 -17.72
C ALA A 140 10.06 2.89 -16.78
N GLY A 141 9.47 1.75 -17.14
CA GLY A 141 9.55 0.53 -16.33
C GLY A 141 8.75 -0.61 -16.95
N PRO A 142 8.89 -1.82 -16.43
CA PRO A 142 8.06 -2.94 -16.88
C PRO A 142 6.59 -2.60 -16.63
N ARG A 143 5.74 -2.92 -17.58
CA ARG A 143 4.29 -2.85 -17.36
C ARG A 143 3.91 -4.01 -16.44
N PRO A 144 3.40 -3.76 -15.23
CA PRO A 144 2.90 -4.84 -14.38
C PRO A 144 1.59 -5.36 -15.01
N SER A 145 1.69 -6.38 -15.86
CA SER A 145 0.50 -7.10 -16.31
C SER A 145 0.26 -8.25 -15.33
N ALA A 146 -0.66 -8.09 -14.42
CA ALA A 146 -1.22 -9.22 -13.72
C ALA A 146 -2.51 -9.62 -14.45
N ASP A 147 -2.60 -10.85 -14.88
CA ASP A 147 -3.86 -11.42 -15.31
C ASP A 147 -4.83 -11.35 -14.11
N GLU A 148 -5.97 -10.70 -14.29
CA GLU A 148 -6.96 -10.53 -13.22
C GLU A 148 -7.47 -11.89 -12.73
N ALA A 149 -7.53 -12.90 -13.61
CA ALA A 149 -7.89 -14.25 -13.25
C ALA A 149 -6.84 -14.86 -12.29
N VAL A 150 -5.55 -14.64 -12.55
CA VAL A 150 -4.46 -15.08 -11.64
C VAL A 150 -4.56 -14.39 -10.29
N LEU A 151 -4.81 -13.08 -10.27
CA LEU A 151 -5.00 -12.33 -9.02
C LEU A 151 -6.22 -12.81 -8.23
N ALA A 152 -7.33 -13.06 -8.90
CA ALA A 152 -8.55 -13.55 -8.28
C ALA A 152 -8.33 -14.95 -7.66
N GLU A 153 -7.61 -15.84 -8.37
CA GLU A 153 -7.31 -17.18 -7.88
C GLU A 153 -6.38 -17.14 -6.65
N ILE A 154 -5.33 -16.31 -6.69
CA ILE A 154 -4.44 -16.13 -5.54
C ILE A 154 -5.20 -15.56 -4.33
N ARG A 155 -6.01 -14.52 -4.52
CA ARG A 155 -6.82 -13.93 -3.44
C ARG A 155 -7.81 -14.95 -2.88
N GLY A 156 -8.43 -15.73 -3.75
CA GLY A 156 -9.32 -16.82 -3.36
C GLY A 156 -8.61 -17.91 -2.54
N ALA A 157 -7.40 -18.29 -2.90
CA ALA A 157 -6.60 -19.26 -2.15
C ALA A 157 -6.19 -18.70 -0.77
N VAL A 158 -5.78 -17.42 -0.69
CA VAL A 158 -5.47 -16.75 0.59
C VAL A 158 -6.69 -16.74 1.51
N LEU A 159 -7.85 -16.30 1.03
CA LEU A 159 -9.07 -16.20 1.82
C LEU A 159 -9.59 -17.55 2.32
N ARG A 160 -9.37 -18.61 1.56
CA ARG A 160 -9.80 -19.98 1.91
C ARG A 160 -8.71 -20.80 2.59
N GLU A 161 -7.55 -20.22 2.86
CA GLU A 161 -6.39 -20.91 3.44
C GLU A 161 -6.00 -22.17 2.65
N ARG A 162 -5.97 -22.08 1.30
CA ARG A 162 -5.64 -23.17 0.41
C ARG A 162 -4.26 -23.01 -0.20
N ALA A 163 -3.61 -24.14 -0.43
CA ALA A 163 -2.40 -24.16 -1.23
C ALA A 163 -2.67 -23.71 -2.67
N LEU A 164 -1.66 -23.10 -3.27
CA LEU A 164 -1.71 -22.65 -4.66
C LEU A 164 -0.72 -23.46 -5.49
N GLY A 165 -1.22 -24.10 -6.55
CA GLY A 165 -0.44 -24.77 -7.58
C GLY A 165 -0.25 -23.88 -8.80
N PHE A 166 0.93 -23.92 -9.45
CA PHE A 166 1.20 -23.22 -10.70
C PHE A 166 2.44 -23.73 -11.40
N VAL A 167 2.57 -23.40 -12.69
CA VAL A 167 3.80 -23.60 -13.47
C VAL A 167 4.57 -22.28 -13.47
N TYR A 168 5.83 -22.33 -13.05
CA TYR A 168 6.71 -21.16 -12.99
C TYR A 168 7.82 -21.24 -14.02
N SER A 169 7.90 -20.23 -14.90
CA SER A 169 8.87 -20.14 -16.00
C SER A 169 9.88 -19.04 -15.73
N ARG A 170 11.16 -19.35 -15.91
CA ARG A 170 12.26 -18.38 -15.89
C ARG A 170 12.93 -18.33 -17.26
N PRO A 171 13.50 -17.19 -17.69
CA PRO A 171 14.18 -17.12 -18.99
C PRO A 171 15.37 -18.07 -19.12
N ASP A 172 16.02 -18.36 -18.01
CA ASP A 172 17.29 -19.10 -17.88
C ASP A 172 17.13 -20.53 -17.32
N ALA A 173 15.88 -21.02 -17.16
CA ALA A 173 15.62 -22.32 -16.58
C ALA A 173 14.30 -22.94 -17.13
N PRO A 174 14.21 -24.28 -17.20
CA PRO A 174 13.00 -24.94 -17.62
C PRO A 174 11.83 -24.63 -16.66
N ALA A 175 10.63 -24.57 -17.24
CA ALA A 175 9.40 -24.40 -16.48
C ALA A 175 9.23 -25.50 -15.42
N ARG A 176 8.80 -25.13 -14.21
CA ARG A 176 8.64 -26.07 -13.09
C ARG A 176 7.31 -25.88 -12.40
N LYS A 177 6.67 -26.98 -12.07
CA LYS A 177 5.50 -26.98 -11.18
C LYS A 177 5.93 -26.55 -9.77
N ARG A 178 5.10 -25.73 -9.16
CA ARG A 178 5.27 -25.23 -7.78
C ARG A 178 3.96 -25.39 -7.02
N SER A 179 4.09 -25.71 -5.74
CA SER A 179 2.97 -25.71 -4.80
C SER A 179 3.39 -24.96 -3.55
N VAL A 180 2.63 -23.92 -3.20
CA VAL A 180 3.00 -23.01 -2.11
C VAL A 180 1.82 -22.73 -1.19
N ALA A 181 2.10 -22.43 0.07
CA ALA A 181 1.17 -21.71 0.93
C ALA A 181 1.26 -20.21 0.58
N PRO A 182 0.19 -19.56 0.07
CA PRO A 182 0.24 -18.17 -0.32
C PRO A 182 0.34 -17.29 0.94
N CYS A 183 1.40 -16.49 1.05
CA CYS A 183 1.67 -15.59 2.16
C CYS A 183 1.20 -14.16 1.89
N GLY A 184 1.02 -13.78 0.62
CA GLY A 184 0.52 -12.46 0.24
C GLY A 184 0.97 -12.02 -1.15
N LEU A 185 0.56 -10.81 -1.51
CA LEU A 185 0.89 -10.18 -2.79
C LEU A 185 1.72 -8.92 -2.54
N MET A 186 2.79 -8.74 -3.31
CA MET A 186 3.61 -7.53 -3.33
C MET A 186 3.48 -6.85 -4.69
N PHE A 187 3.17 -5.57 -4.68
CA PHE A 187 3.01 -4.73 -5.87
C PHE A 187 4.15 -3.73 -5.97
N GLY A 188 4.75 -3.62 -7.14
CA GLY A 188 5.88 -2.73 -7.40
C GLY A 188 6.13 -2.60 -8.90
N ARG A 189 7.41 -2.53 -9.32
CA ARG A 189 7.79 -2.53 -10.75
C ARG A 189 7.25 -3.74 -11.50
N ALA A 190 7.05 -4.86 -10.83
CA ALA A 190 6.26 -6.01 -11.25
C ALA A 190 5.43 -6.50 -10.05
N ASN A 191 4.47 -7.39 -10.30
CA ASN A 191 3.62 -7.95 -9.27
C ASN A 191 4.13 -9.34 -8.87
N TYR A 192 4.10 -9.64 -7.56
CA TYR A 192 4.69 -10.85 -6.99
C TYR A 192 3.73 -11.53 -6.02
N LEU A 193 3.67 -12.85 -6.10
CA LEU A 193 3.20 -13.71 -5.03
C LEU A 193 4.37 -13.96 -4.07
N VAL A 194 4.15 -13.77 -2.78
CA VAL A 194 5.00 -14.31 -1.72
C VAL A 194 4.38 -15.61 -1.27
N GLY A 195 5.12 -16.70 -1.29
CA GLY A 195 4.61 -18.02 -0.94
C GLY A 195 5.66 -18.89 -0.27
N ALA A 196 5.24 -19.67 0.73
CA ALA A 196 6.07 -20.69 1.35
C ALA A 196 5.96 -21.99 0.52
N ASP A 197 7.06 -22.43 -0.05
CA ASP A 197 7.14 -23.67 -0.83
C ASP A 197 6.78 -24.87 0.06
N LEU A 198 5.79 -25.67 -0.35
CA LEU A 198 5.25 -26.75 0.48
C LEU A 198 6.26 -27.89 0.70
N ALA A 199 7.22 -28.05 -0.19
CA ALA A 199 8.22 -29.11 -0.06
C ALA A 199 9.38 -28.72 0.89
N THR A 200 9.74 -27.44 0.90
CA THR A 200 10.93 -26.95 1.64
C THR A 200 10.60 -26.04 2.82
N GLY A 201 9.35 -25.52 2.91
CA GLY A 201 8.94 -24.52 3.88
C GLY A 201 9.53 -23.12 3.62
N ARG A 202 10.36 -22.95 2.59
CA ARG A 202 11.06 -21.70 2.32
C ARG A 202 10.14 -20.67 1.70
N VAL A 203 10.09 -19.47 2.28
CA VAL A 203 9.35 -18.34 1.72
C VAL A 203 10.13 -17.74 0.55
N GLN A 204 9.46 -17.54 -0.59
CA GLN A 204 10.04 -17.02 -1.82
C GLN A 204 9.06 -16.10 -2.54
N THR A 205 9.60 -15.29 -3.45
CA THR A 205 8.82 -14.41 -4.34
C THR A 205 8.69 -15.04 -5.73
N TYR A 206 7.50 -14.95 -6.32
CA TYR A 206 7.20 -15.41 -7.66
C TYR A 206 6.55 -14.29 -8.46
N ARG A 207 7.15 -13.89 -9.57
CA ARG A 207 6.58 -12.88 -10.47
C ARG A 207 5.31 -13.41 -11.10
N LEU A 208 4.22 -12.65 -11.06
CA LEU A 208 2.91 -13.10 -11.57
C LEU A 208 2.91 -13.30 -13.08
N ASP A 209 3.63 -12.46 -13.82
CA ASP A 209 3.78 -12.57 -15.29
C ASP A 209 4.56 -13.81 -15.76
N ARG A 210 5.16 -14.57 -14.83
CA ARG A 210 5.87 -15.83 -15.08
C ARG A 210 5.12 -17.07 -14.59
N MET A 211 3.90 -16.86 -14.09
CA MET A 211 3.04 -17.94 -13.59
C MET A 211 2.01 -18.29 -14.65
N SER A 212 1.77 -19.58 -14.80
CA SER A 212 0.70 -20.12 -15.66
C SER A 212 0.04 -21.31 -14.98
N ALA A 213 -1.16 -21.68 -15.44
CA ALA A 213 -1.97 -22.76 -14.86
C ALA A 213 -2.09 -22.62 -13.33
N VAL A 214 -2.47 -21.41 -12.88
CA VAL A 214 -2.62 -21.08 -11.46
C VAL A 214 -3.95 -21.62 -10.97
N GLU A 215 -3.91 -22.45 -9.92
CA GLU A 215 -5.10 -23.09 -9.35
C GLU A 215 -4.99 -23.24 -7.82
N ALA A 216 -6.09 -23.04 -7.10
CA ALA A 216 -6.17 -23.40 -5.70
C ALA A 216 -6.28 -24.93 -5.55
N LEU A 217 -5.43 -25.49 -4.71
CA LEU A 217 -5.42 -26.93 -4.44
C LEU A 217 -6.35 -27.28 -3.26
N ASP A 218 -6.80 -28.52 -3.20
CA ASP A 218 -7.65 -29.00 -2.10
C ASP A 218 -6.90 -29.20 -0.77
N GLN A 219 -5.65 -28.79 -0.71
CA GLN A 219 -4.81 -28.87 0.47
C GLN A 219 -4.90 -27.57 1.27
N VAL A 220 -5.19 -27.68 2.58
CA VAL A 220 -5.08 -26.54 3.51
C VAL A 220 -3.62 -26.15 3.64
N ALA A 221 -3.33 -24.88 3.47
CA ALA A 221 -1.99 -24.32 3.63
C ALA A 221 -2.07 -22.90 4.18
N ARG A 222 -1.31 -22.65 5.23
CA ARG A 222 -1.21 -21.36 5.91
C ARG A 222 0.20 -20.81 5.81
N PRO A 223 0.38 -19.50 5.81
CA PRO A 223 1.69 -18.90 6.02
C PRO A 223 2.34 -19.43 7.30
N PRO A 224 3.70 -19.42 7.40
CA PRO A 224 4.36 -19.67 8.68
C PRO A 224 3.80 -18.76 9.79
N ALA A 225 3.69 -19.28 11.02
CA ALA A 225 2.97 -18.61 12.11
C ALA A 225 3.56 -17.23 12.50
N ASP A 226 4.86 -17.07 12.30
CA ASP A 226 5.63 -15.85 12.57
C ASP A 226 5.88 -14.98 11.32
N PHE A 227 5.25 -15.33 10.19
CA PHE A 227 5.45 -14.59 8.95
C PHE A 227 4.67 -13.27 8.95
N ASP A 228 5.38 -12.17 8.74
CA ASP A 228 4.82 -10.85 8.47
C ASP A 228 5.23 -10.37 7.07
N LEU A 229 4.23 -10.10 6.22
CA LEU A 229 4.46 -9.68 4.83
C LEU A 229 5.14 -8.30 4.75
N SER A 230 4.80 -7.39 5.64
CA SER A 230 5.38 -6.04 5.66
C SER A 230 6.83 -6.08 6.11
N ALA A 231 7.13 -6.86 7.15
CA ALA A 231 8.49 -7.10 7.60
C ALA A 231 9.34 -7.76 6.49
N PHE A 232 8.78 -8.78 5.82
CA PHE A 232 9.44 -9.44 4.69
C PHE A 232 9.71 -8.48 3.53
N ALA A 233 8.75 -7.64 3.14
CA ALA A 233 8.93 -6.63 2.10
C ALA A 233 9.97 -5.58 2.47
N ASN A 234 9.99 -5.16 3.74
CA ASN A 234 10.92 -4.15 4.26
C ASN A 234 12.34 -4.67 4.50
N GLN A 235 12.61 -5.96 4.32
CA GLN A 235 13.98 -6.52 4.42
C GLN A 235 14.81 -6.29 3.15
N SER A 236 14.20 -5.88 2.05
CA SER A 236 14.89 -5.72 0.77
C SER A 236 14.88 -4.26 0.30
N PHE A 237 15.95 -3.83 -0.32
CA PHE A 237 16.00 -2.55 -1.03
C PHE A 237 15.04 -2.50 -2.22
N GLY A 238 14.64 -3.61 -2.73
CA GLY A 238 13.65 -3.77 -3.80
C GLY A 238 12.79 -5.00 -3.53
N ILE A 239 12.80 -5.93 -4.46
CA ILE A 239 12.00 -7.15 -4.38
C ILE A 239 12.87 -8.40 -4.28
N TYR A 240 14.11 -8.33 -4.74
CA TYR A 240 15.04 -9.45 -4.63
C TYR A 240 15.42 -9.70 -3.18
N GLN A 241 15.12 -10.92 -2.72
CA GLN A 241 15.45 -11.39 -1.37
C GLN A 241 16.74 -12.23 -1.46
N ASP A 242 17.83 -11.67 -1.01
CA ASP A 242 19.11 -12.38 -0.82
C ASP A 242 19.59 -12.20 0.64
N GLN A 243 20.86 -12.28 0.90
CA GLN A 243 21.40 -12.07 2.23
C GLN A 243 21.22 -10.61 2.67
N VAL A 244 20.68 -10.42 3.87
CA VAL A 244 20.53 -9.09 4.49
C VAL A 244 21.87 -8.63 5.03
N GLU A 245 22.29 -7.43 4.63
CA GLU A 245 23.58 -6.84 5.01
C GLU A 245 23.42 -5.42 5.52
N ASP A 246 24.38 -4.96 6.30
CA ASP A 246 24.47 -3.57 6.73
C ASP A 246 25.05 -2.72 5.61
N VAL A 247 24.28 -1.75 5.16
CA VAL A 247 24.62 -0.83 4.08
C VAL A 247 25.04 0.50 4.67
N ALA A 248 26.17 1.04 4.19
CA ALA A 248 26.62 2.39 4.48
C ALA A 248 27.08 3.07 3.18
N LEU A 249 26.43 4.15 2.82
CA LEU A 249 26.69 4.94 1.64
C LEU A 249 27.08 6.36 2.05
N ARG A 250 28.20 6.88 1.55
CA ARG A 250 28.57 8.28 1.76
C ARG A 250 28.17 9.07 0.53
N VAL A 251 27.35 10.09 0.73
CA VAL A 251 26.95 11.02 -0.32
C VAL A 251 27.75 12.31 -0.20
N SER A 252 28.24 12.81 -1.32
CA SER A 252 29.06 14.02 -1.39
C SER A 252 28.34 15.26 -0.79
N PRO A 253 29.09 16.28 -0.34
CA PRO A 253 28.50 17.49 0.22
C PRO A 253 27.52 18.18 -0.73
N GLU A 254 27.82 18.18 -2.02
CA GLU A 254 27.00 18.81 -3.07
C GLU A 254 25.61 18.18 -3.20
N TRP A 255 25.51 16.87 -2.94
CA TRP A 255 24.27 16.10 -3.05
C TRP A 255 23.67 15.69 -1.71
N ALA A 256 24.26 16.15 -0.61
CA ALA A 256 23.79 15.79 0.73
C ALA A 256 22.35 16.29 1.01
N ALA A 257 21.96 17.45 0.48
CA ALA A 257 20.60 17.96 0.62
C ALA A 257 19.57 17.07 -0.09
N GLU A 258 19.89 16.61 -1.32
CA GLU A 258 19.07 15.67 -2.07
C GLU A 258 18.94 14.34 -1.32
N ALA A 259 20.07 13.80 -0.83
CA ALA A 259 20.11 12.55 -0.10
C ALA A 259 19.25 12.57 1.19
N ARG A 260 19.17 13.71 1.88
CA ARG A 260 18.30 13.87 3.07
C ARG A 260 16.82 13.86 2.69
N GLY A 261 16.45 14.37 1.52
CA GLY A 261 15.10 14.33 0.98
C GLY A 261 14.71 12.96 0.43
N TRP A 262 15.69 12.06 0.22
CA TRP A 262 15.46 10.77 -0.41
C TRP A 262 15.11 9.68 0.60
N ARG A 263 14.13 8.86 0.26
CA ARG A 263 13.81 7.67 1.05
C ARG A 263 14.55 6.46 0.49
N TRP A 264 15.73 6.17 1.04
CA TRP A 264 16.57 5.04 0.65
C TRP A 264 16.01 3.70 1.12
N HIS A 265 15.57 3.65 2.38
CA HIS A 265 15.03 2.44 3.00
C HIS A 265 14.15 2.82 4.19
N PRO A 266 13.13 2.01 4.56
CA PRO A 266 12.30 2.28 5.75
C PRO A 266 13.08 2.39 7.06
N THR A 267 14.23 1.71 7.17
CA THR A 267 15.08 1.70 8.37
C THR A 267 16.30 2.61 8.26
N GLN A 268 16.32 3.56 7.31
CA GLN A 268 17.47 4.44 7.11
C GLN A 268 17.76 5.34 8.31
N ILE A 269 19.05 5.52 8.56
CA ILE A 269 19.61 6.53 9.48
C ILE A 269 20.52 7.42 8.65
N LEU A 270 20.45 8.73 8.87
CA LEU A 270 21.28 9.72 8.20
C LEU A 270 22.26 10.32 9.22
N ASP A 271 23.55 10.19 8.96
CA ASP A 271 24.65 10.70 9.80
C ASP A 271 25.33 11.85 9.07
N ASP A 272 25.10 13.09 9.51
CA ASP A 272 25.78 14.27 8.98
C ASP A 272 27.27 14.26 9.35
N GLN A 273 28.13 14.58 8.38
CA GLN A 273 29.56 14.61 8.55
C GLN A 273 30.08 16.05 8.62
N PRO A 274 31.21 16.29 9.33
CA PRO A 274 31.80 17.65 9.47
C PRO A 274 32.21 18.29 8.14
N ASP A 275 32.47 17.51 7.11
CA ASP A 275 32.81 17.99 5.76
C ASP A 275 31.60 18.30 4.89
N GLY A 276 30.39 18.24 5.46
CA GLY A 276 29.12 18.49 4.76
C GLY A 276 28.56 17.28 4.03
N SER A 277 29.29 16.16 3.92
CA SER A 277 28.76 14.92 3.39
C SER A 277 27.75 14.28 4.35
N VAL A 278 26.93 13.33 3.86
CA VAL A 278 26.01 12.54 4.68
C VAL A 278 26.28 11.06 4.49
N ILE A 279 26.27 10.28 5.57
CA ILE A 279 26.32 8.83 5.51
C ILE A 279 24.89 8.30 5.72
N VAL A 280 24.40 7.57 4.72
CA VAL A 280 23.12 6.87 4.76
C VAL A 280 23.39 5.44 5.21
N ARG A 281 22.78 5.04 6.33
CA ARG A 281 22.88 3.70 6.89
C ARG A 281 21.54 3.02 6.92
N PHE A 282 21.49 1.77 6.50
CA PHE A 282 20.30 0.92 6.62
C PHE A 282 20.70 -0.55 6.52
N ARG A 283 19.77 -1.44 6.80
CA ARG A 283 19.98 -2.87 6.69
C ARG A 283 19.02 -3.45 5.67
N ALA A 284 19.55 -4.06 4.61
CA ALA A 284 18.72 -4.59 3.52
C ALA A 284 19.37 -5.77 2.80
N SER A 285 18.53 -6.57 2.13
CA SER A 285 18.90 -7.46 1.03
C SER A 285 18.70 -6.74 -0.32
N GLY A 286 18.89 -7.44 -1.45
CA GLY A 286 18.64 -6.85 -2.78
C GLY A 286 19.80 -6.00 -3.30
N MET A 287 21.04 -6.44 -3.05
CA MET A 287 22.25 -5.69 -3.44
C MET A 287 22.31 -5.36 -4.93
N ARG A 288 21.73 -6.18 -5.80
CA ARG A 288 21.68 -5.92 -7.23
C ARG A 288 20.76 -4.76 -7.61
N GLU A 289 19.58 -4.69 -7.00
CA GLU A 289 18.66 -3.57 -7.22
C GLU A 289 19.22 -2.27 -6.63
N LEU A 290 19.88 -2.36 -5.48
CA LEU A 290 20.59 -1.23 -4.90
C LEU A 290 21.72 -0.75 -5.83
N ALA A 291 22.56 -1.64 -6.37
CA ALA A 291 23.58 -1.28 -7.34
C ALA A 291 23.00 -0.53 -8.55
N TRP A 292 21.90 -1.03 -9.13
CA TRP A 292 21.23 -0.35 -10.24
C TRP A 292 20.70 1.03 -9.84
N HIS A 293 20.19 1.17 -8.64
CA HIS A 293 19.76 2.47 -8.14
C HIS A 293 20.95 3.44 -8.00
N LEU A 294 22.08 2.96 -7.49
CA LEU A 294 23.28 3.80 -7.31
C LEU A 294 23.84 4.34 -8.62
N PHE A 295 23.59 3.72 -9.79
CA PHE A 295 23.94 4.31 -11.08
C PHE A 295 23.27 5.67 -11.32
N THR A 296 22.12 5.92 -10.75
CA THR A 296 21.43 7.23 -10.88
C THR A 296 22.11 8.34 -10.08
N TRP A 297 22.98 7.98 -9.13
CA TRP A 297 23.75 8.90 -8.30
C TRP A 297 25.16 9.14 -8.83
N GLY A 298 25.61 8.34 -9.80
CA GLY A 298 26.93 8.47 -10.42
C GLY A 298 28.06 8.46 -9.40
N GLU A 299 28.99 9.42 -9.52
CA GLU A 299 30.15 9.58 -8.64
C GLU A 299 29.83 10.18 -7.28
N GLN A 300 28.58 10.61 -7.05
CA GLN A 300 28.18 11.33 -5.84
C GLN A 300 28.01 10.40 -4.64
N VAL A 301 27.99 9.09 -4.86
CA VAL A 301 27.83 8.09 -3.79
C VAL A 301 29.05 7.17 -3.74
N THR A 302 29.66 7.09 -2.57
CA THR A 302 30.72 6.12 -2.25
C THR A 302 30.15 5.00 -1.40
N ILE A 303 30.30 3.76 -1.82
CA ILE A 303 29.89 2.58 -1.06
C ILE A 303 30.92 2.32 0.03
N LEU A 304 30.56 2.54 1.29
CA LEU A 304 31.39 2.22 2.44
C LEU A 304 31.25 0.75 2.84
N GLN A 305 30.01 0.23 2.86
CA GLN A 305 29.62 -1.14 3.20
C GLN A 305 28.38 -1.55 2.42
N PRO A 306 28.17 -2.84 2.13
CA PRO A 306 29.11 -3.96 2.28
C PRO A 306 30.07 -4.07 1.08
N GLU A 307 31.14 -4.85 1.21
CA GLU A 307 32.05 -5.15 0.09
C GLU A 307 31.32 -5.82 -1.07
N ARG A 308 30.41 -6.75 -0.78
CA ARG A 308 29.56 -7.42 -1.77
C ARG A 308 28.80 -6.43 -2.67
N LEU A 309 28.36 -5.29 -2.16
CA LEU A 309 27.70 -4.27 -2.99
C LEU A 309 28.65 -3.65 -4.00
N ARG A 310 29.92 -3.45 -3.62
CA ARG A 310 30.97 -2.99 -4.55
C ARG A 310 31.25 -4.01 -5.64
N ASP A 311 31.32 -5.31 -5.28
CA ASP A 311 31.52 -6.39 -6.24
C ASP A 311 30.34 -6.48 -7.23
N VAL A 312 29.12 -6.42 -6.75
CA VAL A 312 27.92 -6.40 -7.60
C VAL A 312 27.93 -5.18 -8.52
N MET A 313 28.26 -4.00 -7.98
CA MET A 313 28.38 -2.76 -8.77
C MET A 313 29.41 -2.88 -9.88
N ALA A 314 30.59 -3.42 -9.57
CA ALA A 314 31.66 -3.65 -10.55
C ALA A 314 31.23 -4.64 -11.64
N GLN A 315 30.53 -5.72 -11.29
CA GLN A 315 30.00 -6.70 -12.25
C GLN A 315 28.97 -6.08 -13.20
N GLU A 316 28.04 -5.29 -12.68
CA GLU A 316 27.00 -4.61 -13.48
C GLU A 316 27.63 -3.53 -14.40
N LEU A 317 28.62 -2.78 -13.92
CA LEU A 317 29.39 -1.84 -14.75
C LEU A 317 30.13 -2.54 -15.89
N ALA A 318 30.81 -3.64 -15.59
CA ALA A 318 31.50 -4.42 -16.62
C ALA A 318 30.53 -5.01 -17.66
N ALA A 319 29.34 -5.43 -17.22
CA ALA A 319 28.30 -5.92 -18.12
C ALA A 319 27.76 -4.80 -19.03
N ALA A 320 27.51 -3.61 -18.46
CA ALA A 320 27.09 -2.44 -19.22
C ALA A 320 28.16 -1.98 -20.23
N GLY A 321 29.45 -1.98 -19.82
CA GLY A 321 30.58 -1.68 -20.68
C GLY A 321 30.63 -2.58 -21.92
N ARG A 322 30.50 -3.89 -21.74
CA ARG A 322 30.45 -4.85 -22.88
C ARG A 322 29.30 -4.57 -23.85
N ALA A 323 28.14 -4.15 -23.33
CA ALA A 323 27.00 -3.81 -24.18
C ALA A 323 27.24 -2.55 -25.04
N LEU A 324 28.10 -1.62 -24.61
CA LEU A 324 28.50 -0.46 -25.38
C LEU A 324 29.50 -0.79 -26.49
N GLU A 325 30.32 -1.83 -26.31
CA GLU A 325 31.37 -2.25 -27.26
C GLU A 325 30.83 -3.16 -28.38
N THR A 326 29.62 -3.73 -28.23
CA THR A 326 29.03 -4.61 -29.24
C THR A 326 28.26 -3.77 -30.25
N PRO A 327 28.74 -3.60 -31.50
CA PRO A 327 27.94 -2.94 -32.55
C PRO A 327 26.72 -3.76 -32.88
N ALA A 328 25.62 -3.08 -33.21
CA ALA A 328 24.33 -3.67 -33.56
C ALA A 328 24.38 -4.43 -34.89
#